data_5ba1f224b8171cf6a238485d303cab0c
#
_entry.id   5ba1f224b8171cf6a238485d303cab0c
#
_cell.length_a   1.000
_cell.length_b   1.000
_cell.length_c   1.000
_cell.angle_alpha   90.00
_cell.angle_beta   90.00
_cell.angle_gamma   90.00
#
_symmetry.space_group_name_H-M   'P 1'
#
loop_
_entity.id
_entity.type
_entity.pdbx_description
1 polymer ?
#
loop_
_entity_poly.entity_id
_entity_poly.type
_entity_poly.pdbx_seq_one_letter_code
_entity_poly.pdbx_strand_id
1 'polypeptide(L)'
;MIFATAVAILTSVFPPQERGKAIGINTGAVYTGLSLGPLGGGILTQNLGWRSVFIVNGMFGFFALAVALIYLKGEWADAKGEKFDYVGSTIYASMLLFLIYGFSEFSLPFMLLGIILAAIFVAYENRLEQPVFAVKLLLSNLTFSLSSLAALLNYAATFAVGFLMSLYLQYIKGFDAQTAGFILVSQPAVMAIFAPVAGWISDRIEPRIVASAGMGVTTLSLILFASIDSNTAVSNVIAYLMLLGFGIALFSSPNTNAIMSSVERKFFGIASATVATMRLVGQSLSMALVMLVFSLMIGRVNITPEYYGEFIECSRVAFTIFAALCFFGIFASLGRGKIRG
;
A
#
# COMPACT_ATOMS: atom_id res chain seq x y z
N MET A 1 -9.90 -0.52 9.96
CA MET A 1 -11.34 -0.55 9.70
C MET A 1 -11.81 0.56 8.78
N ILE A 2 -11.64 1.85 9.08
CA ILE A 2 -12.13 2.99 8.25
C ILE A 2 -11.70 2.87 6.78
N PHE A 3 -10.44 2.55 6.50
CA PHE A 3 -9.93 2.44 5.12
C PHE A 3 -10.62 1.33 4.30
N ALA A 4 -10.90 0.20 4.92
CA ALA A 4 -11.56 -0.92 4.24
C ALA A 4 -13.06 -0.65 3.98
N THR A 5 -13.75 0.06 4.89
CA THR A 5 -15.16 0.40 4.72
C THR A 5 -15.39 1.57 3.78
N ALA A 6 -14.49 2.55 3.76
CA ALA A 6 -14.63 3.75 2.92
C ALA A 6 -14.73 3.40 1.41
N VAL A 7 -13.87 2.50 0.91
CA VAL A 7 -13.89 2.09 -0.50
C VAL A 7 -15.16 1.31 -0.83
N ALA A 8 -15.63 0.43 0.08
CA ALA A 8 -16.87 -0.31 -0.11
C ALA A 8 -18.09 0.62 -0.20
N ILE A 9 -18.19 1.61 0.70
CA ILE A 9 -19.28 2.61 0.71
C ILE A 9 -19.24 3.43 -0.59
N LEU A 10 -18.07 3.96 -0.97
CA LEU A 10 -17.91 4.71 -2.21
C LEU A 10 -18.37 3.91 -3.43
N THR A 11 -17.97 2.64 -3.52
CA THR A 11 -18.35 1.76 -4.63
C THR A 11 -19.84 1.46 -4.62
N SER A 12 -20.50 1.43 -3.46
CA SER A 12 -21.94 1.20 -3.34
C SER A 12 -22.77 2.42 -3.72
N VAL A 13 -22.26 3.64 -3.47
CA VAL A 13 -22.97 4.90 -3.69
C VAL A 13 -22.81 5.41 -5.12
N PHE A 14 -21.58 5.32 -5.67
CA PHE A 14 -21.28 5.85 -7.00
C PHE A 14 -21.57 4.84 -8.12
N PRO A 15 -22.14 5.31 -9.26
CA PRO A 15 -22.39 4.45 -10.42
C PRO A 15 -21.03 3.97 -11.01
N PRO A 16 -21.02 2.85 -11.76
CA PRO A 16 -19.80 2.26 -12.32
C PRO A 16 -18.93 3.22 -13.15
N GLN A 17 -19.56 4.21 -13.79
CA GLN A 17 -18.91 5.20 -14.66
C GLN A 17 -18.14 6.28 -13.90
N GLU A 18 -18.39 6.45 -12.59
CA GLU A 18 -17.80 7.49 -11.75
C GLU A 18 -17.00 6.90 -10.56
N ARG A 19 -16.95 5.58 -10.43
CA ARG A 19 -16.28 4.89 -9.31
C ARG A 19 -14.78 5.17 -9.26
N GLY A 20 -14.13 5.15 -10.40
CA GLY A 20 -12.70 5.42 -10.49
C GLY A 20 -12.38 6.84 -10.02
N LYS A 21 -13.16 7.83 -10.43
CA LYS A 21 -13.02 9.22 -9.97
C LYS A 21 -13.23 9.32 -8.45
N ALA A 22 -14.27 8.70 -7.90
CA ALA A 22 -14.56 8.73 -6.47
C ALA A 22 -13.45 8.07 -5.64
N ILE A 23 -12.98 6.88 -6.07
CA ILE A 23 -11.84 6.17 -5.47
C ILE A 23 -10.57 7.02 -5.60
N GLY A 24 -10.36 7.67 -6.75
CA GLY A 24 -9.22 8.56 -6.99
C GLY A 24 -9.17 9.75 -6.04
N ILE A 25 -10.30 10.41 -5.80
CA ILE A 25 -10.42 11.52 -4.84
C ILE A 25 -10.14 11.03 -3.42
N ASN A 26 -10.72 9.90 -3.02
CA ASN A 26 -10.44 9.29 -1.71
C ASN A 26 -8.96 8.97 -1.54
N THR A 27 -8.35 8.36 -2.54
CA THR A 27 -6.92 8.03 -2.56
C THR A 27 -6.06 9.29 -2.50
N GLY A 28 -6.41 10.34 -3.25
CA GLY A 28 -5.75 11.64 -3.20
C GLY A 28 -5.82 12.28 -1.82
N ALA A 29 -6.97 12.21 -1.14
CA ALA A 29 -7.13 12.70 0.23
C ALA A 29 -6.21 11.93 1.22
N VAL A 30 -6.10 10.60 1.08
CA VAL A 30 -5.17 9.79 1.89
C VAL A 30 -3.73 10.24 1.66
N TYR A 31 -3.30 10.44 0.43
CA TYR A 31 -1.94 10.87 0.13
C TYR A 31 -1.66 12.32 0.54
N THR A 32 -2.69 13.18 0.49
CA THR A 32 -2.59 14.53 1.07
C THR A 32 -2.32 14.46 2.58
N GLY A 33 -3.03 13.58 3.29
CA GLY A 33 -2.78 13.33 4.71
C GLY A 33 -1.37 12.78 4.98
N LEU A 34 -0.88 11.86 4.14
CA LEU A 34 0.49 11.34 4.23
C LEU A 34 1.56 12.39 3.93
N SER A 35 1.27 13.39 3.07
CA SER A 35 2.17 14.51 2.80
C SER A 35 2.21 15.51 3.96
N LEU A 36 1.04 15.87 4.48
CA LEU A 36 0.90 16.89 5.53
C LEU A 36 1.21 16.34 6.93
N GLY A 37 1.05 15.03 7.13
CA GLY A 37 1.23 14.38 8.44
C GLY A 37 2.60 14.62 9.07
N PRO A 38 3.72 14.30 8.40
CA PRO A 38 5.06 14.55 8.93
C PRO A 38 5.34 16.02 9.19
N LEU A 39 4.88 16.93 8.31
CA LEU A 39 5.04 18.37 8.45
C LEU A 39 4.25 18.91 9.65
N GLY A 40 2.96 18.59 9.71
CA GLY A 40 2.10 19.00 10.81
C GLY A 40 2.52 18.37 12.14
N GLY A 41 2.87 17.09 12.12
CA GLY A 41 3.38 16.37 13.29
C GLY A 41 4.69 16.96 13.83
N GLY A 42 5.62 17.33 12.95
CA GLY A 42 6.87 18.00 13.30
C GLY A 42 6.63 19.35 13.98
N ILE A 43 5.80 20.21 13.37
CA ILE A 43 5.43 21.52 13.92
C ILE A 43 4.76 21.39 15.30
N LEU A 44 3.78 20.48 15.41
CA LEU A 44 3.08 20.23 16.68
C LEU A 44 4.03 19.73 17.77
N THR A 45 4.88 18.78 17.44
CA THR A 45 5.83 18.20 18.41
C THR A 45 6.84 19.23 18.91
N GLN A 46 7.33 20.09 18.00
CA GLN A 46 8.35 21.09 18.30
C GLN A 46 7.80 22.24 19.14
N ASN A 47 6.57 22.69 18.87
CA ASN A 47 5.98 23.86 19.54
C ASN A 47 5.09 23.51 20.75
N LEU A 48 4.41 22.37 20.72
CA LEU A 48 3.41 21.97 21.71
C LEU A 48 3.72 20.63 22.41
N GLY A 49 4.84 20.01 22.03
CA GLY A 49 5.23 18.69 22.53
C GLY A 49 4.50 17.54 21.83
N TRP A 50 5.07 16.34 21.91
CA TRP A 50 4.59 15.15 21.20
C TRP A 50 3.13 14.74 21.51
N ARG A 51 2.63 15.08 22.71
CA ARG A 51 1.25 14.80 23.12
C ARG A 51 0.20 15.55 22.28
N SER A 52 0.56 16.72 21.76
CA SER A 52 -0.32 17.54 20.93
C SER A 52 -0.75 16.81 19.63
N VAL A 53 0.12 15.96 19.09
CA VAL A 53 -0.20 15.15 17.89
C VAL A 53 -1.40 14.25 18.15
N PHE A 54 -1.48 13.60 19.32
CA PHE A 54 -2.62 12.74 19.68
C PHE A 54 -3.89 13.55 19.91
N ILE A 55 -3.79 14.71 20.55
CA ILE A 55 -4.93 15.61 20.80
C ILE A 55 -5.53 16.07 19.48
N VAL A 56 -4.70 16.57 18.56
CA VAL A 56 -5.14 17.06 17.25
C VAL A 56 -5.74 15.92 16.41
N ASN A 57 -5.12 14.74 16.40
CA ASN A 57 -5.69 13.57 15.72
C ASN A 57 -7.04 13.15 16.34
N GLY A 58 -7.18 13.21 17.67
CA GLY A 58 -8.44 12.99 18.36
C GLY A 58 -9.52 13.97 17.92
N MET A 59 -9.20 15.27 17.84
CA MET A 59 -10.13 16.30 17.37
C MET A 59 -10.59 16.05 15.93
N PHE A 60 -9.66 15.72 15.00
CA PHE A 60 -10.03 15.32 13.63
C PHE A 60 -10.89 14.06 13.61
N GLY A 61 -10.59 13.07 14.46
CA GLY A 61 -11.39 11.85 14.58
C GLY A 61 -12.83 12.14 15.05
N PHE A 62 -13.00 12.99 16.08
CA PHE A 62 -14.33 13.43 16.53
C PHE A 62 -15.08 14.24 15.47
N PHE A 63 -14.39 15.12 14.77
CA PHE A 63 -14.97 15.87 13.66
C PHE A 63 -15.46 14.94 12.55
N ALA A 64 -14.61 13.98 12.13
CA ALA A 64 -14.96 12.99 11.11
C ALA A 64 -16.15 12.12 11.55
N LEU A 65 -16.20 11.71 12.84
CA LEU A 65 -17.33 10.97 13.40
C LEU A 65 -18.61 11.79 13.37
N ALA A 66 -18.57 13.06 13.77
CA ALA A 66 -19.72 13.96 13.73
C ALA A 66 -20.26 14.13 12.31
N VAL A 67 -19.38 14.37 11.34
CA VAL A 67 -19.74 14.45 9.91
C VAL A 67 -20.37 13.14 9.43
N ALA A 68 -19.79 11.99 9.79
CA ALA A 68 -20.35 10.69 9.42
C ALA A 68 -21.75 10.47 9.99
N LEU A 69 -21.97 10.79 11.26
CA LEU A 69 -23.30 10.63 11.92
C LEU A 69 -24.37 11.56 11.32
N ILE A 70 -23.99 12.75 10.86
CA ILE A 70 -24.94 13.72 10.27
C ILE A 70 -25.29 13.35 8.83
N TYR A 71 -24.30 12.95 8.01
CA TYR A 71 -24.47 12.79 6.57
C TYR A 71 -24.64 11.34 6.11
N LEU A 72 -24.06 10.35 6.82
CA LEU A 72 -24.20 8.95 6.48
C LEU A 72 -25.46 8.36 7.07
N LYS A 73 -26.62 8.62 6.47
CA LYS A 73 -27.95 8.17 6.96
C LYS A 73 -28.43 6.85 6.34
N GLY A 74 -27.69 6.27 5.40
CA GLY A 74 -28.07 5.05 4.68
C GLY A 74 -27.38 3.79 5.24
N GLU A 75 -28.03 2.66 5.11
CA GLU A 75 -27.41 1.34 5.25
C GLU A 75 -27.06 0.79 3.88
N TRP A 76 -25.78 0.58 3.63
CA TRP A 76 -25.25 -0.01 2.38
C TRP A 76 -24.81 -1.46 2.59
N ALA A 77 -25.53 -2.19 3.45
CA ALA A 77 -25.24 -3.57 3.77
C ALA A 77 -26.25 -4.49 3.07
N ASP A 78 -25.85 -5.08 1.94
CA ASP A 78 -26.66 -6.09 1.25
C ASP A 78 -26.62 -7.48 1.96
N ALA A 79 -25.77 -7.61 2.99
CA ALA A 79 -25.52 -8.84 3.76
C ALA A 79 -26.26 -8.86 5.11
N LYS A 80 -27.51 -8.35 5.15
CA LYS A 80 -28.33 -8.34 6.38
C LYS A 80 -28.62 -9.76 6.85
N GLY A 81 -28.24 -10.07 8.10
CA GLY A 81 -28.49 -11.37 8.73
C GLY A 81 -27.35 -12.37 8.61
N GLU A 82 -26.25 -12.04 7.94
CA GLU A 82 -25.05 -12.86 7.96
C GLU A 82 -24.42 -12.93 9.34
N LYS A 83 -24.01 -14.13 9.74
CA LYS A 83 -23.33 -14.33 11.03
C LYS A 83 -21.86 -13.99 10.89
N PHE A 84 -21.32 -13.22 11.84
CA PHE A 84 -19.91 -12.91 11.88
C PHE A 84 -19.09 -14.17 12.22
N ASP A 85 -18.10 -14.49 11.37
CA ASP A 85 -17.20 -15.61 11.58
C ASP A 85 -16.05 -15.22 12.53
N TYR A 86 -16.27 -15.46 13.84
CA TYR A 86 -15.26 -15.21 14.86
C TYR A 86 -14.05 -16.14 14.72
N VAL A 87 -14.27 -17.39 14.29
CA VAL A 87 -13.20 -18.41 14.18
C VAL A 87 -12.28 -18.07 13.02
N GLY A 88 -12.82 -17.85 11.83
CA GLY A 88 -12.05 -17.43 10.66
C GLY A 88 -11.31 -16.11 10.90
N SER A 89 -11.97 -15.13 11.53
CA SER A 89 -11.33 -13.85 11.90
C SER A 89 -10.14 -14.03 12.83
N THR A 90 -10.23 -14.94 13.81
CA THR A 90 -9.15 -15.22 14.77
C THR A 90 -8.00 -15.92 14.09
N ILE A 91 -8.28 -16.95 13.26
CA ILE A 91 -7.25 -17.66 12.49
C ILE A 91 -6.53 -16.67 11.55
N TYR A 92 -7.29 -15.81 10.85
CA TYR A 92 -6.75 -14.80 9.93
C TYR A 92 -5.84 -13.78 10.64
N ALA A 93 -6.29 -13.23 11.76
CA ALA A 93 -5.50 -12.30 12.56
C ALA A 93 -4.21 -12.95 13.07
N SER A 94 -4.30 -14.19 13.59
CA SER A 94 -3.15 -14.95 14.06
C SER A 94 -2.18 -15.28 12.92
N MET A 95 -2.69 -15.69 11.76
CA MET A 95 -1.89 -15.94 10.55
C MET A 95 -1.08 -14.69 10.16
N LEU A 96 -1.73 -13.56 10.04
CA LEU A 96 -1.05 -12.30 9.68
C LEU A 96 -0.01 -11.90 10.73
N LEU A 97 -0.35 -12.02 12.02
CA LEU A 97 0.57 -11.71 13.11
C LEU A 97 1.84 -12.55 13.02
N PHE A 98 1.70 -13.88 12.90
CA PHE A 98 2.85 -14.77 12.84
C PHE A 98 3.65 -14.65 11.54
N LEU A 99 3.00 -14.39 10.39
CA LEU A 99 3.70 -14.10 9.14
C LEU A 99 4.51 -12.80 9.25
N ILE A 100 3.87 -11.71 9.67
CA ILE A 100 4.53 -10.41 9.77
C ILE A 100 5.67 -10.46 10.79
N TYR A 101 5.42 -11.02 11.98
CA TYR A 101 6.45 -11.16 13.01
C TYR A 101 7.58 -12.07 12.58
N GLY A 102 7.25 -13.24 11.97
CA GLY A 102 8.23 -14.17 11.45
C GLY A 102 9.14 -13.58 10.40
N PHE A 103 8.60 -12.82 9.46
CA PHE A 103 9.39 -12.10 8.45
C PHE A 103 10.21 -10.97 9.06
N SER A 104 9.66 -10.21 10.00
CA SER A 104 10.33 -9.08 10.65
C SER A 104 11.55 -9.52 11.49
N GLU A 105 11.42 -10.62 12.24
CA GLU A 105 12.49 -11.16 13.11
C GLU A 105 13.31 -12.27 12.45
N PHE A 106 13.06 -12.60 11.17
CA PHE A 106 13.68 -13.75 10.49
C PHE A 106 13.56 -15.06 11.27
N SER A 107 12.47 -15.24 11.99
CA SER A 107 12.23 -16.41 12.82
C SER A 107 11.52 -17.50 12.04
N LEU A 108 12.27 -18.52 11.62
CA LEU A 108 11.73 -19.65 10.88
C LEU A 108 10.54 -20.34 11.59
N PRO A 109 10.54 -20.56 12.93
CA PRO A 109 9.40 -21.14 13.63
C PRO A 109 8.11 -20.31 13.46
N PHE A 110 8.19 -18.98 13.58
CA PHE A 110 7.02 -18.11 13.42
C PHE A 110 6.56 -18.01 11.96
N MET A 111 7.49 -18.02 10.99
CA MET A 111 7.15 -18.10 9.56
C MET A 111 6.41 -19.39 9.24
N LEU A 112 6.91 -20.53 9.71
CA LEU A 112 6.26 -21.83 9.51
C LEU A 112 4.88 -21.89 10.17
N LEU A 113 4.75 -21.37 11.40
CA LEU A 113 3.46 -21.30 12.08
C LEU A 113 2.46 -20.41 11.29
N GLY A 114 2.91 -19.28 10.78
CA GLY A 114 2.09 -18.42 9.92
C GLY A 114 1.64 -19.11 8.63
N ILE A 115 2.52 -19.88 7.98
CA ILE A 115 2.19 -20.67 6.77
C ILE A 115 1.20 -21.79 7.11
N ILE A 116 1.39 -22.50 8.23
CA ILE A 116 0.45 -23.54 8.68
C ILE A 116 -0.93 -22.91 8.94
N LEU A 117 -0.98 -21.79 9.65
CA LEU A 117 -2.24 -21.06 9.88
C LEU A 117 -2.88 -20.58 8.58
N ALA A 118 -2.10 -20.19 7.57
CA ALA A 118 -2.61 -19.83 6.24
C ALA A 118 -3.27 -21.05 5.56
N ALA A 119 -2.64 -22.21 5.63
CA ALA A 119 -3.22 -23.45 5.09
C ALA A 119 -4.53 -23.84 5.82
N ILE A 120 -4.54 -23.76 7.16
CA ILE A 120 -5.74 -23.99 7.98
C ILE A 120 -6.82 -22.97 7.62
N PHE A 121 -6.50 -21.71 7.50
CA PHE A 121 -7.42 -20.62 7.13
C PHE A 121 -8.08 -20.91 5.77
N VAL A 122 -7.29 -21.20 4.75
CA VAL A 122 -7.80 -21.52 3.40
C VAL A 122 -8.71 -22.77 3.45
N ALA A 123 -8.32 -23.81 4.17
CA ALA A 123 -9.12 -25.02 4.30
C ALA A 123 -10.44 -24.78 5.05
N TYR A 124 -10.42 -23.93 6.07
CA TYR A 124 -11.60 -23.55 6.86
C TYR A 124 -12.56 -22.67 6.07
N GLU A 125 -12.08 -21.60 5.48
CA GLU A 125 -12.86 -20.62 4.70
C GLU A 125 -13.53 -21.26 3.46
N ASN A 126 -12.87 -22.24 2.84
CA ASN A 126 -13.46 -22.95 1.69
C ASN A 126 -14.72 -23.75 2.05
N ARG A 127 -14.97 -24.05 3.32
CA ARG A 127 -16.14 -24.81 3.80
C ARG A 127 -17.30 -23.91 4.21
N LEU A 128 -17.06 -22.61 4.41
CA LEU A 128 -18.05 -21.68 4.89
C LEU A 128 -18.90 -21.10 3.73
N GLU A 129 -20.18 -20.85 4.04
CA GLU A 129 -21.08 -20.13 3.16
C GLU A 129 -20.88 -18.61 3.24
N GLN A 130 -20.49 -18.13 4.42
CA GLN A 130 -20.24 -16.71 4.72
C GLN A 130 -18.81 -16.50 5.26
N PRO A 131 -17.80 -16.62 4.40
CA PRO A 131 -16.40 -16.53 4.79
C PRO A 131 -16.00 -15.07 5.08
N VAL A 132 -15.04 -14.86 6.00
CA VAL A 132 -14.38 -13.55 6.23
C VAL A 132 -13.58 -13.12 4.99
N PHE A 133 -12.96 -14.09 4.34
CA PHE A 133 -12.17 -13.88 3.14
C PHE A 133 -12.63 -14.86 2.04
N ALA A 134 -13.14 -14.32 0.95
CA ALA A 134 -13.69 -15.15 -0.12
C ALA A 134 -12.58 -15.84 -0.93
N VAL A 135 -11.97 -16.90 -0.37
CA VAL A 135 -10.96 -17.74 -1.05
C VAL A 135 -11.51 -18.26 -2.37
N LYS A 136 -12.78 -18.70 -2.41
CA LYS A 136 -13.44 -19.12 -3.66
C LYS A 136 -13.45 -18.01 -4.70
N LEU A 137 -13.66 -16.76 -4.29
CA LEU A 137 -13.66 -15.62 -5.20
C LEU A 137 -12.25 -15.38 -5.78
N LEU A 138 -11.20 -15.51 -4.96
CA LEU A 138 -9.82 -15.46 -5.45
C LEU A 138 -9.51 -16.56 -6.48
N LEU A 139 -10.03 -17.78 -6.30
CA LEU A 139 -9.74 -18.89 -7.17
C LEU A 139 -10.60 -18.88 -8.46
N SER A 140 -11.82 -18.32 -8.40
CA SER A 140 -12.77 -18.34 -9.52
C SER A 140 -12.77 -17.06 -10.35
N ASN A 141 -12.36 -15.92 -9.80
CA ASN A 141 -12.37 -14.63 -10.48
C ASN A 141 -10.95 -14.16 -10.80
N LEU A 142 -10.51 -14.41 -12.02
CA LEU A 142 -9.17 -14.09 -12.51
C LEU A 142 -8.84 -12.59 -12.37
N THR A 143 -9.81 -11.71 -12.67
CA THR A 143 -9.61 -10.26 -12.56
C THR A 143 -9.38 -9.85 -11.12
N PHE A 144 -10.15 -10.40 -10.18
CA PHE A 144 -10.01 -10.15 -8.76
C PHE A 144 -8.65 -10.64 -8.23
N SER A 145 -8.27 -11.87 -8.58
CA SER A 145 -7.01 -12.49 -8.14
C SER A 145 -5.78 -11.76 -8.63
N LEU A 146 -5.72 -11.52 -9.95
CA LEU A 146 -4.54 -10.90 -10.54
C LEU A 146 -4.44 -9.42 -10.17
N SER A 147 -5.57 -8.72 -9.96
CA SER A 147 -5.54 -7.34 -9.44
C SER A 147 -5.08 -7.29 -7.98
N SER A 148 -5.48 -8.25 -7.17
CA SER A 148 -5.04 -8.39 -5.77
C SER A 148 -3.55 -8.73 -5.68
N LEU A 149 -3.07 -9.63 -6.54
CA LEU A 149 -1.64 -9.95 -6.67
C LEU A 149 -0.82 -8.74 -7.13
N ALA A 150 -1.30 -8.01 -8.14
CA ALA A 150 -0.66 -6.79 -8.61
C ALA A 150 -0.57 -5.74 -7.48
N ALA A 151 -1.61 -5.61 -6.65
CA ALA A 151 -1.57 -4.73 -5.46
C ALA A 151 -0.51 -5.17 -4.46
N LEU A 152 -0.46 -6.47 -4.12
CA LEU A 152 0.54 -7.03 -3.22
C LEU A 152 1.96 -6.73 -3.72
N LEU A 153 2.25 -7.04 -4.98
CA LEU A 153 3.57 -6.83 -5.59
C LEU A 153 3.95 -5.35 -5.65
N ASN A 154 3.00 -4.47 -6.00
CA ASN A 154 3.26 -3.03 -6.04
C ASN A 154 3.60 -2.47 -4.64
N TYR A 155 2.83 -2.82 -3.61
CA TYR A 155 3.11 -2.36 -2.25
C TYR A 155 4.38 -2.99 -1.66
N ALA A 156 4.69 -4.24 -2.02
CA ALA A 156 5.94 -4.90 -1.66
C ALA A 156 7.17 -4.23 -2.31
N ALA A 157 6.99 -3.66 -3.50
CA ALA A 157 8.07 -2.98 -4.22
C ALA A 157 8.26 -1.51 -3.81
N THR A 158 7.27 -0.85 -3.20
CA THR A 158 7.30 0.62 -3.08
C THR A 158 7.36 1.14 -1.66
N PHE A 159 6.92 0.39 -0.66
CA PHE A 159 6.76 0.92 0.70
C PHE A 159 8.09 1.28 1.36
N ALA A 160 9.09 0.42 1.28
CA ALA A 160 10.38 0.63 1.94
C ALA A 160 11.26 1.68 1.25
N VAL A 161 10.88 2.18 0.06
CA VAL A 161 11.62 3.25 -0.62
C VAL A 161 11.75 4.48 0.26
N GLY A 162 10.67 4.91 0.91
CA GLY A 162 10.70 6.05 1.83
C GLY A 162 11.66 5.84 2.99
N PHE A 163 11.73 4.64 3.54
CA PHE A 163 12.67 4.28 4.60
C PHE A 163 14.13 4.34 4.12
N LEU A 164 14.46 3.67 3.01
CA LEU A 164 15.81 3.68 2.43
C LEU A 164 16.26 5.09 2.07
N MET A 165 15.38 5.88 1.46
CA MET A 165 15.70 7.26 1.09
C MET A 165 15.83 8.18 2.31
N SER A 166 15.08 7.94 3.39
CA SER A 166 15.27 8.67 4.63
C SER A 166 16.68 8.44 5.22
N LEU A 167 17.12 7.19 5.25
CA LEU A 167 18.48 6.86 5.69
C LEU A 167 19.56 7.42 4.76
N TYR A 168 19.36 7.30 3.44
CA TYR A 168 20.27 7.84 2.44
C TYR A 168 20.46 9.36 2.59
N LEU A 169 19.36 10.11 2.72
CA LEU A 169 19.42 11.56 2.86
C LEU A 169 20.10 12.00 4.18
N GLN A 170 19.86 11.25 5.25
CA GLN A 170 20.42 11.60 6.55
C GLN A 170 21.89 11.15 6.70
N TYR A 171 22.22 9.90 6.37
CA TYR A 171 23.56 9.36 6.57
C TYR A 171 24.52 9.71 5.42
N ILE A 172 24.09 9.54 4.15
CA ILE A 172 24.98 9.75 3.00
C ILE A 172 25.08 11.23 2.60
N LYS A 173 23.93 11.94 2.62
CA LYS A 173 23.87 13.37 2.25
C LYS A 173 24.06 14.31 3.43
N GLY A 174 24.03 13.80 4.66
CA GLY A 174 24.23 14.60 5.89
C GLY A 174 23.12 15.58 6.21
N PHE A 175 21.91 15.41 5.65
CA PHE A 175 20.78 16.27 5.97
C PHE A 175 20.19 15.94 7.34
N ASP A 176 19.65 16.95 7.99
CA ASP A 176 18.83 16.75 9.18
C ASP A 176 17.49 16.08 8.83
N ALA A 177 16.82 15.51 9.82
CA ALA A 177 15.59 14.78 9.64
C ALA A 177 14.46 15.64 9.02
N GLN A 178 14.47 16.95 9.30
CA GLN A 178 13.47 17.88 8.76
C GLN A 178 13.68 18.09 7.27
N THR A 179 14.88 18.37 6.81
CA THR A 179 15.22 18.54 5.39
C THR A 179 14.98 17.24 4.62
N ALA A 180 15.38 16.09 5.16
CA ALA A 180 15.10 14.79 4.57
C ALA A 180 13.58 14.56 4.43
N GLY A 181 12.80 14.90 5.47
CA GLY A 181 11.34 14.85 5.45
C GLY A 181 10.72 15.71 4.34
N PHE A 182 11.18 16.95 4.17
CA PHE A 182 10.71 17.84 3.08
C PHE A 182 10.99 17.26 1.69
N ILE A 183 12.14 16.63 1.48
CA ILE A 183 12.47 15.98 0.21
C ILE A 183 11.53 14.80 -0.03
N LEU A 184 11.29 13.98 0.98
CA LEU A 184 10.43 12.79 0.90
C LEU A 184 8.96 13.12 0.63
N VAL A 185 8.47 14.28 1.04
CA VAL A 185 7.09 14.74 0.74
C VAL A 185 6.83 14.85 -0.76
N SER A 186 7.86 15.02 -1.60
CA SER A 186 7.72 15.11 -3.06
C SER A 186 6.96 13.91 -3.66
N GLN A 187 7.16 12.70 -3.14
CA GLN A 187 6.45 11.50 -3.59
C GLN A 187 4.95 11.55 -3.29
N PRO A 188 4.48 11.62 -2.02
CA PRO A 188 3.06 11.64 -1.72
C PRO A 188 2.35 12.91 -2.21
N ALA A 189 3.05 14.04 -2.41
CA ALA A 189 2.47 15.23 -3.02
C ALA A 189 2.06 14.97 -4.47
N VAL A 190 2.92 14.35 -5.26
CA VAL A 190 2.59 13.94 -6.64
C VAL A 190 1.44 12.91 -6.64
N MET A 191 1.46 11.95 -5.70
CA MET A 191 0.36 10.99 -5.57
C MET A 191 -0.97 11.67 -5.27
N ALA A 192 -1.00 12.67 -4.39
CA ALA A 192 -2.22 13.42 -4.05
C ALA A 192 -2.82 14.14 -5.27
N ILE A 193 -1.97 14.73 -6.11
CA ILE A 193 -2.40 15.46 -7.31
C ILE A 193 -2.90 14.51 -8.40
N PHE A 194 -2.17 13.42 -8.66
CA PHE A 194 -2.44 12.55 -9.81
C PHE A 194 -3.38 11.38 -9.52
N ALA A 195 -3.64 11.01 -8.26
CA ALA A 195 -4.57 9.93 -7.95
C ALA A 195 -6.02 10.20 -8.40
N PRO A 196 -6.59 11.42 -8.22
CA PRO A 196 -7.91 11.75 -8.78
C PRO A 196 -7.94 11.69 -10.31
N VAL A 197 -6.86 12.16 -10.97
CA VAL A 197 -6.73 12.15 -12.43
C VAL A 197 -6.67 10.70 -12.93
N ALA A 198 -5.85 9.85 -12.31
CA ALA A 198 -5.74 8.43 -12.65
C ALA A 198 -7.08 7.69 -12.46
N GLY A 199 -7.79 8.01 -11.38
CA GLY A 199 -9.14 7.49 -11.14
C GLY A 199 -10.11 7.86 -12.24
N TRP A 200 -10.15 9.13 -12.64
CA TRP A 200 -11.00 9.62 -13.74
C TRP A 200 -10.61 9.01 -15.10
N ILE A 201 -9.33 8.84 -15.38
CA ILE A 201 -8.87 8.13 -16.59
C ILE A 201 -9.36 6.68 -16.56
N SER A 202 -9.32 6.01 -15.41
CA SER A 202 -9.77 4.63 -15.25
C SER A 202 -11.28 4.45 -15.47
N ASP A 203 -12.07 5.52 -15.39
CA ASP A 203 -13.49 5.51 -15.75
C ASP A 203 -13.74 5.56 -17.27
N ARG A 204 -12.73 5.91 -18.06
CA ARG A 204 -12.82 6.06 -19.54
C ARG A 204 -12.01 5.03 -20.29
N ILE A 205 -10.82 4.69 -19.76
CA ILE A 205 -9.90 3.72 -20.35
C ILE A 205 -9.94 2.46 -19.49
N GLU A 206 -9.66 1.32 -20.09
CA GLU A 206 -9.58 0.04 -19.40
C GLU A 206 -8.61 0.12 -18.19
N PRO A 207 -9.07 -0.12 -16.96
CA PRO A 207 -8.25 0.06 -15.75
C PRO A 207 -6.93 -0.72 -15.77
N ARG A 208 -6.90 -1.89 -16.47
CA ARG A 208 -5.67 -2.69 -16.62
C ARG A 208 -4.56 -1.95 -17.34
N ILE A 209 -4.90 -1.14 -18.35
CA ILE A 209 -3.90 -0.40 -19.14
C ILE A 209 -3.28 0.70 -18.27
N VAL A 210 -4.11 1.48 -17.59
CA VAL A 210 -3.67 2.59 -16.74
C VAL A 210 -2.82 2.07 -15.58
N ALA A 211 -3.29 1.02 -14.89
CA ALA A 211 -2.56 0.42 -13.78
C ALA A 211 -1.24 -0.20 -14.22
N SER A 212 -1.20 -0.88 -15.36
CA SER A 212 0.04 -1.48 -15.88
C SER A 212 1.04 -0.42 -16.33
N ALA A 213 0.58 0.67 -16.94
CA ALA A 213 1.43 1.83 -17.25
C ALA A 213 2.00 2.44 -15.96
N GLY A 214 1.17 2.57 -14.91
CA GLY A 214 1.62 3.02 -13.59
C GLY A 214 2.72 2.13 -13.00
N MET A 215 2.57 0.80 -13.08
CA MET A 215 3.60 -0.14 -12.64
C MET A 215 4.86 -0.04 -13.50
N GLY A 216 4.75 0.20 -14.81
CA GLY A 216 5.89 0.46 -15.69
C GLY A 216 6.69 1.69 -15.28
N VAL A 217 6.01 2.79 -14.98
CA VAL A 217 6.64 4.02 -14.46
C VAL A 217 7.28 3.78 -13.09
N THR A 218 6.61 3.03 -12.20
CA THR A 218 7.15 2.64 -10.89
C THR A 218 8.43 1.80 -11.07
N THR A 219 8.42 0.82 -11.97
CA THR A 219 9.59 -0.01 -12.28
C THR A 219 10.76 0.84 -12.78
N LEU A 220 10.50 1.78 -13.69
CA LEU A 220 11.52 2.72 -14.18
C LEU A 220 12.12 3.54 -13.05
N SER A 221 11.28 4.09 -12.16
CA SER A 221 11.76 4.83 -11.00
C SER A 221 12.62 3.97 -10.07
N LEU A 222 12.25 2.72 -9.82
CA LEU A 222 13.02 1.79 -8.98
C LEU A 222 14.36 1.43 -9.61
N ILE A 223 14.43 1.28 -10.95
CA ILE A 223 15.69 1.09 -11.67
C ILE A 223 16.60 2.33 -11.52
N LEU A 224 16.03 3.54 -11.59
CA LEU A 224 16.78 4.76 -11.36
C LEU A 224 17.28 4.85 -9.90
N PHE A 225 16.47 4.44 -8.92
CA PHE A 225 16.96 4.32 -7.54
C PHE A 225 18.04 3.25 -7.36
N ALA A 226 18.02 2.16 -8.13
CA ALA A 226 19.08 1.16 -8.10
C ALA A 226 20.44 1.69 -8.64
N SER A 227 20.45 2.83 -9.34
CA SER A 227 21.68 3.46 -9.84
C SER A 227 22.23 4.57 -8.94
N ILE A 228 21.62 4.85 -7.77
CA ILE A 228 22.10 5.90 -6.86
C ILE A 228 23.47 5.59 -6.27
N ASP A 229 24.25 6.64 -6.05
CA ASP A 229 25.55 6.62 -5.40
C ASP A 229 25.72 7.80 -4.42
N SER A 230 26.89 7.90 -3.78
CA SER A 230 27.19 9.01 -2.86
C SER A 230 27.16 10.39 -3.55
N ASN A 231 27.43 10.46 -4.87
CA ASN A 231 27.52 11.69 -5.64
C ASN A 231 26.21 12.09 -6.32
N THR A 232 25.18 11.21 -6.30
CA THR A 232 23.89 11.48 -6.94
C THR A 232 23.30 12.80 -6.45
N ALA A 233 23.00 13.73 -7.36
CA ALA A 233 22.43 15.03 -7.02
C ALA A 233 21.06 14.88 -6.34
N VAL A 234 20.77 15.72 -5.35
CA VAL A 234 19.48 15.71 -4.62
C VAL A 234 18.30 15.96 -5.56
N SER A 235 18.50 16.79 -6.59
CA SER A 235 17.50 17.01 -7.64
C SER A 235 17.09 15.71 -8.35
N ASN A 236 18.03 14.80 -8.58
CA ASN A 236 17.73 13.50 -9.18
C ASN A 236 16.92 12.63 -8.21
N VAL A 237 17.26 12.62 -6.91
CA VAL A 237 16.50 11.90 -5.88
C VAL A 237 15.05 12.42 -5.83
N ILE A 238 14.85 13.74 -5.85
CA ILE A 238 13.52 14.36 -5.90
C ILE A 238 12.78 13.93 -7.18
N ALA A 239 13.45 13.98 -8.34
CA ALA A 239 12.84 13.55 -9.60
C ALA A 239 12.43 12.07 -9.58
N TYR A 240 13.26 11.19 -9.01
CA TYR A 240 12.93 9.76 -8.87
C TYR A 240 11.76 9.54 -7.91
N LEU A 241 11.71 10.27 -6.78
CA LEU A 241 10.57 10.23 -5.85
C LEU A 241 9.28 10.72 -6.52
N MET A 242 9.33 11.81 -7.29
CA MET A 242 8.17 12.31 -8.04
C MET A 242 7.70 11.31 -9.09
N LEU A 243 8.64 10.69 -9.83
CA LEU A 243 8.33 9.64 -10.80
C LEU A 243 7.70 8.42 -10.14
N LEU A 244 8.23 8.00 -8.99
CA LEU A 244 7.65 6.93 -8.17
C LEU A 244 6.22 7.27 -7.74
N GLY A 245 6.02 8.48 -7.23
CA GLY A 245 4.70 8.97 -6.81
C GLY A 245 3.69 8.98 -7.96
N PHE A 246 4.11 9.42 -9.14
CA PHE A 246 3.29 9.40 -10.35
C PHE A 246 2.90 7.97 -10.77
N GLY A 247 3.87 7.04 -10.78
CA GLY A 247 3.62 5.62 -11.08
C GLY A 247 2.62 4.98 -10.10
N ILE A 248 2.80 5.22 -8.79
CA ILE A 248 1.88 4.69 -7.76
C ILE A 248 0.48 5.31 -7.91
N ALA A 249 0.37 6.59 -8.22
CA ALA A 249 -0.92 7.25 -8.44
C ALA A 249 -1.67 6.63 -9.63
N LEU A 250 -0.98 6.39 -10.75
CA LEU A 250 -1.54 5.72 -11.94
C LEU A 250 -1.94 4.27 -11.66
N PHE A 251 -1.31 3.61 -10.69
CA PHE A 251 -1.65 2.23 -10.32
C PHE A 251 -2.79 2.14 -9.30
N SER A 252 -2.70 2.87 -8.21
CA SER A 252 -3.49 2.64 -6.99
C SER A 252 -5.00 2.76 -7.21
N SER A 253 -5.47 3.89 -7.77
CA SER A 253 -6.90 4.14 -8.00
C SER A 253 -7.48 3.23 -9.10
N PRO A 254 -6.86 3.08 -10.29
CA PRO A 254 -7.36 2.17 -11.32
C PRO A 254 -7.36 0.71 -10.88
N ASN A 255 -6.37 0.25 -10.14
CA ASN A 255 -6.33 -1.12 -9.66
C ASN A 255 -7.43 -1.40 -8.62
N THR A 256 -7.67 -0.46 -7.69
CA THR A 256 -8.77 -0.56 -6.73
C THR A 256 -10.12 -0.55 -7.45
N ASN A 257 -10.31 0.32 -8.45
CA ASN A 257 -11.51 0.34 -9.29
C ASN A 257 -11.72 -1.00 -10.01
N ALA A 258 -10.65 -1.61 -10.53
CA ALA A 258 -10.70 -2.92 -11.17
C ALA A 258 -11.15 -4.02 -10.20
N ILE A 259 -10.59 -4.08 -9.01
CA ILE A 259 -10.97 -5.04 -7.97
C ILE A 259 -12.45 -4.89 -7.61
N MET A 260 -12.88 -3.65 -7.33
CA MET A 260 -14.25 -3.38 -6.91
C MET A 260 -15.28 -3.62 -8.05
N SER A 261 -14.90 -3.39 -9.30
CA SER A 261 -15.77 -3.61 -10.47
C SER A 261 -15.81 -5.08 -10.91
N SER A 262 -14.91 -5.92 -10.43
CA SER A 262 -14.86 -7.34 -10.78
C SER A 262 -15.77 -8.23 -9.93
N VAL A 263 -16.40 -7.69 -8.89
CA VAL A 263 -17.20 -8.44 -7.92
C VAL A 263 -18.62 -7.92 -7.84
N GLU A 264 -19.55 -8.79 -7.45
CA GLU A 264 -20.94 -8.41 -7.17
C GLU A 264 -21.02 -7.52 -5.91
N ARG A 265 -22.09 -6.73 -5.83
CA ARG A 265 -22.31 -5.75 -4.76
C ARG A 265 -22.25 -6.35 -3.36
N LYS A 266 -22.77 -7.57 -3.16
CA LYS A 266 -22.70 -8.29 -1.88
C LYS A 266 -21.27 -8.55 -1.38
N PHE A 267 -20.27 -8.57 -2.28
CA PHE A 267 -18.86 -8.82 -1.96
C PHE A 267 -18.02 -7.53 -1.83
N PHE A 268 -18.61 -6.32 -1.94
CA PHE A 268 -17.84 -5.07 -1.87
C PHE A 268 -17.05 -4.92 -0.56
N GLY A 269 -17.63 -5.33 0.58
CA GLY A 269 -16.95 -5.33 1.87
C GLY A 269 -15.70 -6.21 1.87
N ILE A 270 -15.85 -7.46 1.37
CA ILE A 270 -14.76 -8.44 1.28
C ILE A 270 -13.68 -7.95 0.28
N ALA A 271 -14.09 -7.44 -0.87
CA ALA A 271 -13.15 -6.92 -1.88
C ALA A 271 -12.33 -5.75 -1.34
N SER A 272 -12.98 -4.81 -0.67
CA SER A 272 -12.30 -3.67 -0.05
C SER A 272 -11.36 -4.10 1.10
N ALA A 273 -11.76 -5.08 1.92
CA ALA A 273 -10.91 -5.67 2.94
C ALA A 273 -9.70 -6.38 2.33
N THR A 274 -9.88 -7.09 1.20
CA THR A 274 -8.79 -7.73 0.46
C THR A 274 -7.78 -6.71 -0.05
N VAL A 275 -8.22 -5.58 -0.62
CA VAL A 275 -7.31 -4.49 -1.03
C VAL A 275 -6.48 -3.99 0.16
N ALA A 276 -7.13 -3.75 1.30
CA ALA A 276 -6.45 -3.30 2.52
C ALA A 276 -5.42 -4.33 3.02
N THR A 277 -5.76 -5.62 2.97
CA THR A 277 -4.86 -6.71 3.36
C THR A 277 -3.67 -6.82 2.42
N MET A 278 -3.88 -6.81 1.10
CA MET A 278 -2.78 -6.86 0.11
C MET A 278 -1.82 -5.70 0.30
N ARG A 279 -2.34 -4.52 0.65
CA ARG A 279 -1.54 -3.36 1.00
C ARG A 279 -0.69 -3.62 2.24
N LEU A 280 -1.28 -4.04 3.35
CA LEU A 280 -0.57 -4.25 4.62
C LEU A 280 0.47 -5.37 4.52
N VAL A 281 0.11 -6.49 3.92
CA VAL A 281 1.04 -7.62 3.69
C VAL A 281 2.18 -7.21 2.77
N GLY A 282 1.87 -6.49 1.67
CA GLY A 282 2.89 -5.97 0.76
C GLY A 282 3.86 -5.02 1.47
N GLN A 283 3.35 -4.08 2.27
CA GLN A 283 4.17 -3.16 3.05
C GLN A 283 5.09 -3.90 4.04
N SER A 284 4.56 -4.93 4.72
CA SER A 284 5.35 -5.76 5.64
C SER A 284 6.44 -6.55 4.90
N LEU A 285 6.11 -7.13 3.74
CA LEU A 285 7.08 -7.83 2.89
C LEU A 285 8.18 -6.88 2.38
N SER A 286 7.83 -5.65 2.02
CA SER A 286 8.78 -4.62 1.60
C SER A 286 9.84 -4.36 2.67
N MET A 287 9.41 -4.14 3.91
CA MET A 287 10.34 -3.92 5.03
C MET A 287 11.15 -5.18 5.36
N ALA A 288 10.51 -6.36 5.33
CA ALA A 288 11.19 -7.61 5.57
C ALA A 288 12.30 -7.88 4.54
N LEU A 289 12.06 -7.59 3.26
CA LEU A 289 13.08 -7.71 2.19
C LEU A 289 14.26 -6.78 2.43
N VAL A 290 14.02 -5.52 2.82
CA VAL A 290 15.11 -4.61 3.18
C VAL A 290 15.90 -5.14 4.35
N MET A 291 15.25 -5.54 5.44
CA MET A 291 15.93 -6.08 6.61
C MET A 291 16.73 -7.35 6.29
N LEU A 292 16.21 -8.21 5.41
CA LEU A 292 16.93 -9.39 4.91
C LEU A 292 18.22 -8.98 4.18
N VAL A 293 18.14 -8.06 3.23
CA VAL A 293 19.31 -7.60 2.47
C VAL A 293 20.34 -6.98 3.42
N PHE A 294 19.90 -6.13 4.36
CA PHE A 294 20.81 -5.54 5.35
C PHE A 294 21.46 -6.61 6.25
N SER A 295 20.67 -7.57 6.74
CA SER A 295 21.19 -8.65 7.60
C SER A 295 22.24 -9.52 6.89
N LEU A 296 22.08 -9.77 5.59
CA LEU A 296 22.98 -10.60 4.80
C LEU A 296 24.27 -9.87 4.38
N MET A 297 24.22 -8.55 4.16
CA MET A 297 25.33 -7.79 3.59
C MET A 297 26.10 -6.98 4.64
N ILE A 298 25.43 -6.35 5.61
CA ILE A 298 26.05 -5.50 6.63
C ILE A 298 26.02 -6.17 8.00
N GLY A 299 24.97 -6.98 8.28
CA GLY A 299 24.74 -7.54 9.61
C GLY A 299 24.02 -6.54 10.55
N ARG A 300 24.08 -6.80 11.87
CA ARG A 300 23.43 -5.97 12.90
C ARG A 300 24.44 -4.93 13.44
N VAL A 301 24.80 -3.95 12.63
CA VAL A 301 25.71 -2.86 13.01
C VAL A 301 25.03 -1.49 12.87
N ASN A 302 25.52 -0.49 13.60
CA ASN A 302 25.11 0.89 13.39
C ASN A 302 25.71 1.40 12.07
N ILE A 303 24.94 2.18 11.30
CA ILE A 303 25.40 2.79 10.05
C ILE A 303 26.35 3.93 10.39
N THR A 304 27.65 3.64 10.41
CA THR A 304 28.74 4.60 10.57
C THR A 304 29.35 4.92 9.21
N PRO A 305 30.18 5.99 9.07
CA PRO A 305 30.84 6.34 7.81
C PRO A 305 31.59 5.19 7.13
N GLU A 306 32.11 4.24 7.90
CA GLU A 306 32.79 3.04 7.41
C GLU A 306 31.86 2.14 6.59
N TYR A 307 30.56 2.11 6.91
CA TYR A 307 29.56 1.27 6.26
C TYR A 307 28.74 2.00 5.19
N TYR A 308 29.09 3.23 4.80
CA TYR A 308 28.32 3.97 3.78
C TYR A 308 28.37 3.31 2.40
N GLY A 309 29.49 2.68 2.04
CA GLY A 309 29.62 1.91 0.80
C GLY A 309 28.67 0.73 0.75
N GLU A 310 28.70 -0.08 1.80
CA GLU A 310 27.84 -1.27 1.96
C GLU A 310 26.35 -0.88 2.03
N PHE A 311 26.02 0.23 2.70
CA PHE A 311 24.65 0.75 2.73
C PHE A 311 24.14 1.08 1.33
N ILE A 312 24.96 1.73 0.49
CA ILE A 312 24.58 2.06 -0.90
C ILE A 312 24.37 0.77 -1.70
N GLU A 313 25.27 -0.21 -1.57
CA GLU A 313 25.15 -1.49 -2.26
C GLU A 313 23.89 -2.27 -1.79
N CYS A 314 23.60 -2.31 -0.49
CA CYS A 314 22.36 -2.90 0.04
C CYS A 314 21.13 -2.21 -0.55
N SER A 315 21.14 -0.88 -0.62
CA SER A 315 20.05 -0.11 -1.19
C SER A 315 19.85 -0.42 -2.67
N ARG A 316 20.94 -0.55 -3.46
CA ARG A 316 20.90 -0.94 -4.87
C ARG A 316 20.29 -2.34 -5.05
N VAL A 317 20.73 -3.31 -4.24
CA VAL A 317 20.20 -4.67 -4.27
C VAL A 317 18.70 -4.65 -3.94
N ALA A 318 18.30 -3.95 -2.89
CA ALA A 318 16.90 -3.82 -2.50
C ALA A 318 16.05 -3.20 -3.63
N PHE A 319 16.49 -2.08 -4.23
CA PHE A 319 15.78 -1.45 -5.34
C PHE A 319 15.73 -2.33 -6.59
N THR A 320 16.77 -3.12 -6.86
CA THR A 320 16.76 -4.08 -7.97
C THR A 320 15.71 -5.18 -7.74
N ILE A 321 15.62 -5.71 -6.52
CA ILE A 321 14.58 -6.68 -6.15
C ILE A 321 13.20 -6.05 -6.29
N PHE A 322 13.02 -4.82 -5.81
CA PHE A 322 11.75 -4.10 -5.92
C PHE A 322 11.36 -3.83 -7.38
N ALA A 323 12.33 -3.45 -8.22
CA ALA A 323 12.10 -3.26 -9.65
C ALA A 323 11.64 -4.57 -10.32
N ALA A 324 12.28 -5.70 -9.98
CA ALA A 324 11.88 -7.02 -10.47
C ALA A 324 10.46 -7.39 -10.01
N LEU A 325 10.13 -7.21 -8.72
CA LEU A 325 8.78 -7.48 -8.20
C LEU A 325 7.72 -6.65 -8.93
N CYS A 326 7.98 -5.35 -9.12
CA CYS A 326 7.04 -4.46 -9.81
C CYS A 326 6.93 -4.83 -11.29
N PHE A 327 8.02 -5.19 -11.95
CA PHE A 327 8.02 -5.66 -13.34
C PHE A 327 7.18 -6.93 -13.51
N PHE A 328 7.34 -7.94 -12.66
CA PHE A 328 6.46 -9.12 -12.68
C PHE A 328 5.01 -8.77 -12.39
N GLY A 329 4.77 -7.78 -11.54
CA GLY A 329 3.43 -7.26 -11.27
C GLY A 329 2.74 -6.66 -12.51
N ILE A 330 3.48 -6.15 -13.51
CA ILE A 330 2.92 -5.68 -14.79
C ILE A 330 2.19 -6.83 -15.49
N PHE A 331 2.78 -8.03 -15.52
CA PHE A 331 2.14 -9.20 -16.15
C PHE A 331 0.87 -9.62 -15.41
N ALA A 332 0.87 -9.59 -14.08
CA ALA A 332 -0.34 -9.82 -13.30
C ALA A 332 -1.42 -8.77 -13.63
N SER A 333 -1.03 -7.50 -13.72
CA SER A 333 -1.94 -6.41 -14.06
C SER A 333 -2.50 -6.53 -15.50
N LEU A 334 -1.71 -6.91 -16.48
CA LEU A 334 -2.16 -7.09 -17.86
C LEU A 334 -2.99 -8.37 -18.07
N GLY A 335 -2.62 -9.45 -17.35
CA GLY A 335 -3.26 -10.78 -17.48
C GLY A 335 -4.68 -10.88 -16.92
N ARG A 336 -5.14 -9.90 -16.14
CA ARG A 336 -6.43 -9.93 -15.42
C ARG A 336 -7.68 -9.85 -16.30
N GLY A 337 -7.54 -9.70 -17.62
CA GLY A 337 -8.70 -9.61 -18.55
C GLY A 337 -9.26 -8.20 -18.69
N LYS A 338 -10.33 -8.07 -19.46
CA LYS A 338 -11.09 -6.82 -19.65
C LYS A 338 -12.22 -6.76 -18.63
N ILE A 339 -12.50 -5.58 -18.12
CA ILE A 339 -13.65 -5.30 -17.24
C ILE A 339 -14.77 -4.66 -18.05
N ARG A 340 -14.39 -3.91 -19.08
CA ARG A 340 -15.31 -3.28 -20.03
C ARG A 340 -15.27 -4.09 -21.32
N GLY A 341 -16.34 -4.80 -21.57
CA GLY A 341 -16.57 -5.55 -22.82
C GLY A 341 -17.22 -4.70 -23.86
#